data_a8fe886f867c1c14ac5add735e424115
#
_entry.id   a8fe886f867c1c14ac5add735e424115
#
_cell.length_a   1.000
_cell.length_b   1.000
_cell.length_c   1.000
_cell.angle_alpha   90.00
_cell.angle_beta   90.00
_cell.angle_gamma   90.00
#
_symmetry.space_group_name_H-M   'P 1'
#
loop_
_entity.id
_entity.type
_entity.pdbx_description
1 polymer ?
#
loop_
_entity_poly.entity_id
_entity_poly.type
_entity_poly.pdbx_seq_one_letter_code
_entity_poly.pdbx_strand_id
1 'polypeptide(L)'
;TPDSTMSNRPLSLGRRERSVGCDEGGFILPEESRLRASGGGRGYRRQLRQQRLANFMPDPAKATWSALVFPGGGQIYNHKYWKLPIVYGGFLGCAYALNWNNQMYSDYSQGYLDIMDDDPGTASYEDFLPPRYNVEANRDYLERVFKNRKDNYRRQRDLSIFCFIGVYLISVIDAYVDAELSNFDISEDLSVQVRPSIIDHQRHATPRNTQSYGLQCSLSF
;
A
#
# COMPACT_ATOMS: atom_id res chain seq x y z
N THR A 1 -26.16 67.01 60.07
CA THR A 1 -26.61 66.32 58.88
C THR A 1 -25.66 65.19 58.52
N PRO A 2 -26.04 63.95 58.69
CA PRO A 2 -25.22 62.81 58.29
C PRO A 2 -25.81 62.16 57.07
N ASP A 3 -24.95 61.82 56.19
CA ASP A 3 -25.23 61.14 54.96
C ASP A 3 -25.00 59.62 55.12
N SER A 4 -26.01 58.86 54.90
CA SER A 4 -25.99 57.37 54.98
C SER A 4 -25.88 56.78 53.58
N THR A 5 -24.68 56.38 53.18
CA THR A 5 -24.44 55.63 52.01
C THR A 5 -24.47 54.14 52.29
N MET A 6 -25.56 53.48 51.87
CA MET A 6 -25.68 52.04 51.84
C MET A 6 -24.73 51.43 50.78
N SER A 7 -23.78 50.64 51.25
CA SER A 7 -22.91 49.81 50.43
C SER A 7 -23.65 48.64 49.95
N ASN A 8 -23.97 48.62 48.67
CA ASN A 8 -24.55 47.48 47.96
C ASN A 8 -23.39 46.62 47.39
N ARG A 9 -23.05 45.53 48.09
CA ARG A 9 -22.11 44.53 47.56
C ARG A 9 -22.85 43.55 46.72
N PRO A 10 -22.52 43.33 45.44
CA PRO A 10 -23.04 42.20 44.70
C PRO A 10 -22.28 40.91 45.09
N LEU A 11 -23.05 39.90 45.44
CA LEU A 11 -22.59 38.55 45.64
C LEU A 11 -21.99 38.02 44.33
N SER A 12 -20.67 37.92 44.26
CA SER A 12 -19.98 37.24 43.17
C SER A 12 -20.15 35.74 43.36
N LEU A 13 -21.13 35.17 42.66
CA LEU A 13 -21.18 33.74 42.37
C LEU A 13 -19.96 33.38 41.51
N GLY A 14 -18.93 32.89 42.16
CA GLY A 14 -17.74 32.36 41.52
C GLY A 14 -18.10 31.16 40.64
N ARG A 15 -18.43 31.43 39.38
CA ARG A 15 -18.43 30.42 38.34
C ARG A 15 -16.98 30.07 38.10
N ARG A 16 -16.52 28.97 38.68
CA ARG A 16 -15.22 28.35 38.42
C ARG A 16 -15.25 27.89 36.96
N GLU A 17 -14.85 28.76 36.06
CA GLU A 17 -14.53 28.34 34.67
C GLU A 17 -13.32 27.41 34.79
N ARG A 18 -13.59 26.12 34.60
CA ARG A 18 -12.54 25.15 34.34
C ARG A 18 -11.95 25.53 32.98
N SER A 19 -10.78 26.15 33.03
CA SER A 19 -9.94 26.28 31.85
C SER A 19 -9.70 24.91 31.29
N VAL A 20 -10.40 24.59 30.19
CA VAL A 20 -10.08 23.43 29.35
C VAL A 20 -8.75 23.79 28.72
N GLY A 21 -7.68 23.14 29.13
CA GLY A 21 -6.37 23.27 28.51
C GLY A 21 -6.49 22.95 27.02
N CYS A 22 -6.15 23.94 26.21
CA CYS A 22 -5.95 23.72 24.78
C CYS A 22 -4.64 22.94 24.65
N ASP A 23 -4.74 21.60 24.55
CA ASP A 23 -3.63 20.83 24.04
C ASP A 23 -3.52 21.10 22.54
N GLU A 24 -2.33 21.41 22.11
CA GLU A 24 -2.00 21.75 20.74
C GLU A 24 -2.52 20.67 19.77
N GLY A 25 -3.57 20.99 19.00
CA GLY A 25 -3.92 20.22 17.79
C GLY A 25 -5.27 19.54 17.72
N GLY A 26 -6.29 19.91 18.49
CA GLY A 26 -7.60 19.30 18.25
C GLY A 26 -8.76 19.99 18.95
N PHE A 27 -9.70 20.49 18.15
CA PHE A 27 -11.03 20.83 18.63
C PHE A 27 -11.71 19.54 19.10
N ILE A 28 -11.79 19.32 20.41
CA ILE A 28 -12.45 18.15 21.00
C ILE A 28 -13.96 18.37 20.90
N LEU A 29 -14.61 17.65 19.99
CA LEU A 29 -16.06 17.64 19.87
C LEU A 29 -16.70 17.15 21.20
N PRO A 30 -17.90 17.66 21.57
CA PRO A 30 -18.60 17.27 22.81
C PRO A 30 -18.86 15.76 22.93
N GLU A 31 -18.88 15.05 21.81
CA GLU A 31 -19.06 13.62 21.74
C GLU A 31 -17.82 12.83 22.19
N GLU A 32 -16.63 13.35 21.93
CA GLU A 32 -15.36 12.74 22.40
C GLU A 32 -15.26 12.71 23.93
N SER A 33 -15.80 13.73 24.60
CA SER A 33 -15.80 13.78 26.07
C SER A 33 -16.72 12.72 26.68
N ARG A 34 -17.82 12.37 26.01
CA ARG A 34 -18.76 11.31 26.44
C ARG A 34 -18.18 9.92 26.23
N LEU A 35 -17.49 9.70 25.12
CA LEU A 35 -16.83 8.44 24.80
C LEU A 35 -15.61 8.17 25.71
N ARG A 36 -14.91 9.22 26.15
CA ARG A 36 -13.82 9.12 27.14
C ARG A 36 -14.30 8.66 28.52
N ALA A 37 -15.51 9.04 28.89
CA ALA A 37 -16.10 8.72 30.20
C ALA A 37 -16.74 7.31 30.27
N SER A 38 -17.16 6.75 29.14
CA SER A 38 -17.97 5.52 29.08
C SER A 38 -17.23 4.25 28.68
N GLY A 39 -16.02 4.30 28.20
CA GLY A 39 -15.37 3.16 27.60
C GLY A 39 -13.96 2.85 28.09
N GLY A 40 -13.71 1.60 28.46
CA GLY A 40 -12.36 1.15 28.78
C GLY A 40 -11.38 1.52 27.67
N GLY A 41 -10.24 2.10 28.03
CA GLY A 41 -9.30 2.83 27.17
C GLY A 41 -8.78 2.08 25.90
N ARG A 42 -9.08 0.80 25.74
CA ARG A 42 -8.73 0.02 24.53
C ARG A 42 -9.73 0.20 23.39
N GLY A 43 -11.02 0.25 23.69
CA GLY A 43 -12.08 0.47 22.67
C GLY A 43 -12.03 1.87 22.09
N TYR A 44 -11.90 2.87 22.94
CA TYR A 44 -11.75 4.27 22.56
C TYR A 44 -10.53 4.53 21.67
N ARG A 45 -9.35 3.95 22.03
CA ARG A 45 -8.14 4.07 21.19
C ARG A 45 -8.29 3.43 19.81
N ARG A 46 -9.06 2.34 19.71
CA ARG A 46 -9.36 1.71 18.41
C ARG A 46 -10.25 2.59 17.55
N GLN A 47 -11.29 3.21 18.13
CA GLN A 47 -12.18 4.12 17.41
C GLN A 47 -11.46 5.37 16.93
N LEU A 48 -10.65 6.01 17.79
CA LEU A 48 -9.84 7.16 17.40
C LEU A 48 -8.84 6.81 16.27
N ARG A 49 -8.24 5.63 16.34
CA ARG A 49 -7.33 5.17 15.28
C ARG A 49 -8.09 4.95 13.97
N GLN A 50 -9.28 4.38 14.00
CA GLN A 50 -10.11 4.19 12.81
C GLN A 50 -10.56 5.51 12.21
N GLN A 51 -10.99 6.48 13.03
CA GLN A 51 -11.36 7.81 12.57
C GLN A 51 -10.17 8.56 11.96
N ARG A 52 -8.98 8.48 12.58
CA ARG A 52 -7.76 9.08 12.01
C ARG A 52 -7.35 8.45 10.69
N LEU A 53 -7.55 7.15 10.52
CA LEU A 53 -7.28 6.44 9.27
C LEU A 53 -8.31 6.77 8.19
N ALA A 54 -9.58 6.94 8.58
CA ALA A 54 -10.65 7.33 7.66
C ALA A 54 -10.49 8.77 7.14
N ASN A 55 -9.96 9.68 7.98
CA ASN A 55 -9.72 11.08 7.61
C ASN A 55 -8.28 11.36 7.16
N PHE A 56 -7.48 10.31 6.94
CA PHE A 56 -6.11 10.49 6.47
C PHE A 56 -6.09 10.79 4.98
N MET A 57 -5.75 12.03 4.63
CA MET A 57 -5.49 12.46 3.25
C MET A 57 -3.97 12.42 3.01
N PRO A 58 -3.46 11.43 2.27
CA PRO A 58 -2.04 11.37 1.96
C PRO A 58 -1.66 12.48 0.97
N ASP A 59 -0.54 13.12 1.24
CA ASP A 59 0.06 14.11 0.34
C ASP A 59 0.77 13.39 -0.82
N PRO A 60 0.36 13.59 -2.08
CA PRO A 60 0.94 12.89 -3.23
C PRO A 60 2.44 13.12 -3.38
N ALA A 61 2.92 14.32 -3.07
CA ALA A 61 4.34 14.61 -3.12
C ALA A 61 5.15 13.78 -2.11
N LYS A 62 4.65 13.65 -0.87
CA LYS A 62 5.31 12.83 0.16
C LYS A 62 5.24 11.34 -0.15
N ALA A 63 4.11 10.87 -0.71
CA ALA A 63 3.96 9.49 -1.16
C ALA A 63 4.99 9.14 -2.24
N THR A 64 5.14 10.02 -3.23
CA THR A 64 6.10 9.86 -4.34
C THR A 64 7.54 9.87 -3.83
N TRP A 65 7.91 10.85 -2.98
CA TRP A 65 9.25 10.92 -2.41
C TRP A 65 9.58 9.69 -1.55
N SER A 66 8.63 9.22 -0.74
CA SER A 66 8.84 8.00 0.06
C SER A 66 9.00 6.75 -0.80
N ALA A 67 8.27 6.65 -1.93
CA ALA A 67 8.41 5.57 -2.88
C ALA A 67 9.74 5.64 -3.66
N LEU A 68 10.24 6.87 -3.93
CA LEU A 68 11.50 7.09 -4.64
C LEU A 68 12.72 6.77 -3.78
N VAL A 69 12.66 7.05 -2.47
CA VAL A 69 13.79 6.77 -1.55
C VAL A 69 13.84 5.29 -1.18
N PHE A 70 12.68 4.69 -0.98
CA PHE A 70 12.57 3.31 -0.54
C PHE A 70 11.46 2.58 -1.31
N PRO A 71 11.79 1.49 -2.06
CA PRO A 71 10.79 0.73 -2.78
C PRO A 71 9.73 0.17 -1.81
N GLY A 72 8.47 0.48 -2.08
CA GLY A 72 7.36 0.17 -1.17
C GLY A 72 7.06 1.24 -0.11
N GLY A 73 7.90 2.27 0.04
CA GLY A 73 7.69 3.35 1.01
C GLY A 73 6.40 4.13 0.79
N GLY A 74 6.03 4.38 -0.47
CA GLY A 74 4.77 5.03 -0.82
C GLY A 74 3.54 4.22 -0.42
N GLN A 75 3.55 2.92 -0.60
CA GLN A 75 2.47 2.02 -0.19
C GLN A 75 2.32 1.98 1.35
N ILE A 76 3.44 2.04 2.07
CA ILE A 76 3.43 2.15 3.55
C ILE A 76 2.83 3.49 3.97
N TYR A 77 3.23 4.59 3.32
CA TYR A 77 2.73 5.92 3.61
C TYR A 77 1.22 6.03 3.34
N ASN A 78 0.74 5.45 2.23
CA ASN A 78 -0.67 5.41 1.85
C ASN A 78 -1.49 4.36 2.63
N HIS A 79 -0.89 3.65 3.59
CA HIS A 79 -1.50 2.56 4.38
C HIS A 79 -2.07 1.40 3.54
N LYS A 80 -1.60 1.21 2.30
CA LYS A 80 -2.00 0.14 1.38
C LYS A 80 -1.10 -1.10 1.52
N TYR A 81 -0.97 -1.63 2.73
CA TYR A 81 -0.05 -2.73 3.07
C TYR A 81 -0.26 -4.01 2.26
N TRP A 82 -1.46 -4.25 1.76
CA TRP A 82 -1.77 -5.44 0.96
C TRP A 82 -1.04 -5.46 -0.39
N LYS A 83 -0.60 -4.30 -0.90
CA LYS A 83 0.18 -4.18 -2.14
C LYS A 83 1.67 -4.50 -1.93
N LEU A 84 2.18 -4.43 -0.71
CA LEU A 84 3.59 -4.69 -0.39
C LEU A 84 4.06 -6.07 -0.85
N PRO A 85 3.33 -7.18 -0.59
CA PRO A 85 3.74 -8.50 -1.05
C PRO A 85 3.87 -8.59 -2.57
N ILE A 86 3.04 -7.87 -3.33
CA ILE A 86 3.07 -7.84 -4.80
C ILE A 86 4.32 -7.10 -5.27
N VAL A 87 4.59 -5.92 -4.73
CA VAL A 87 5.76 -5.10 -5.07
C VAL A 87 7.06 -5.84 -4.74
N TYR A 88 7.19 -6.36 -3.51
CA TYR A 88 8.39 -7.10 -3.11
C TYR A 88 8.52 -8.44 -3.84
N GLY A 89 7.41 -9.12 -4.16
CA GLY A 89 7.41 -10.32 -5.00
C GLY A 89 7.96 -10.02 -6.40
N GLY A 90 7.56 -8.90 -7.00
CA GLY A 90 8.12 -8.43 -8.27
C GLY A 90 9.61 -8.16 -8.20
N PHE A 91 10.08 -7.45 -7.16
CA PHE A 91 11.51 -7.19 -6.96
C PHE A 91 12.32 -8.47 -6.74
N LEU A 92 11.84 -9.38 -5.90
CA LEU A 92 12.51 -10.65 -5.64
C LEU A 92 12.58 -11.52 -6.90
N GLY A 93 11.50 -11.57 -7.69
CA GLY A 93 11.48 -12.28 -8.97
C GLY A 93 12.50 -11.72 -9.96
N CYS A 94 12.54 -10.41 -10.13
CA CYS A 94 13.53 -9.75 -11.00
C CYS A 94 14.96 -9.92 -10.48
N ALA A 95 15.19 -9.80 -9.18
CA ALA A 95 16.51 -9.99 -8.57
C ALA A 95 16.99 -11.46 -8.75
N TYR A 96 16.11 -12.42 -8.57
CA TYR A 96 16.42 -13.82 -8.81
C TYR A 96 16.78 -14.06 -10.30
N ALA A 97 15.95 -13.56 -11.22
CA ALA A 97 16.21 -13.69 -12.65
C ALA A 97 17.56 -13.02 -13.05
N LEU A 98 17.83 -11.84 -12.50
CA LEU A 98 19.09 -11.13 -12.73
C LEU A 98 20.28 -11.94 -12.23
N ASN A 99 20.23 -12.44 -11.01
CA ASN A 99 21.31 -13.22 -10.41
C ASN A 99 21.54 -14.53 -11.19
N TRP A 100 20.48 -15.24 -11.54
CA TRP A 100 20.54 -16.47 -12.34
C TRP A 100 21.17 -16.22 -13.71
N ASN A 101 20.68 -15.24 -14.46
CA ASN A 101 21.19 -14.93 -15.78
C ASN A 101 22.65 -14.44 -15.73
N ASN A 102 23.00 -13.68 -14.67
CA ASN A 102 24.37 -13.22 -14.50
C ASN A 102 25.32 -14.37 -14.19
N GLN A 103 24.92 -15.34 -13.37
CA GLN A 103 25.70 -16.53 -13.08
C GLN A 103 25.88 -17.38 -14.35
N MET A 104 24.81 -17.68 -15.07
CA MET A 104 24.88 -18.42 -16.33
C MET A 104 25.74 -17.70 -17.36
N TYR A 105 25.64 -16.37 -17.46
CA TYR A 105 26.53 -15.59 -18.33
C TYR A 105 27.98 -15.74 -17.96
N SER A 106 28.32 -15.69 -16.67
CA SER A 106 29.68 -15.87 -16.18
C SER A 106 30.24 -17.25 -16.51
N ASP A 107 29.44 -18.29 -16.23
CA ASP A 107 29.82 -19.68 -16.43
C ASP A 107 30.06 -20.01 -17.93
N TYR A 108 29.12 -19.61 -18.79
CA TYR A 108 29.29 -19.78 -20.24
C TYR A 108 30.37 -18.88 -20.85
N SER A 109 30.63 -17.71 -20.24
CA SER A 109 31.74 -16.84 -20.65
C SER A 109 33.09 -17.46 -20.33
N GLN A 110 33.23 -18.05 -19.14
CA GLN A 110 34.41 -18.75 -18.73
C GLN A 110 34.64 -19.97 -19.60
N GLY A 111 33.64 -20.84 -19.77
CA GLY A 111 33.75 -22.01 -20.64
C GLY A 111 34.06 -21.66 -22.09
N TYR A 112 33.58 -20.51 -22.59
CA TYR A 112 33.95 -20.03 -23.93
C TYR A 112 35.41 -19.63 -24.02
N LEU A 113 35.96 -18.96 -22.99
CA LEU A 113 37.38 -18.57 -22.94
C LEU A 113 38.26 -19.78 -22.85
N ASP A 114 37.92 -20.76 -22.02
CA ASP A 114 38.66 -22.00 -21.81
C ASP A 114 38.68 -22.93 -23.05
N ILE A 115 37.66 -22.82 -23.92
CA ILE A 115 37.70 -23.51 -25.23
C ILE A 115 38.64 -22.80 -26.19
N MET A 116 38.81 -21.49 -26.08
CA MET A 116 39.66 -20.70 -26.97
C MET A 116 41.12 -20.70 -26.57
N ASP A 117 41.43 -20.82 -25.29
CA ASP A 117 42.79 -21.00 -24.85
C ASP A 117 43.23 -22.48 -25.01
N ASP A 118 44.52 -22.71 -25.26
CA ASP A 118 45.04 -24.05 -25.41
C ASP A 118 45.67 -24.57 -24.09
N ASP A 119 45.26 -24.02 -22.95
CA ASP A 119 45.74 -24.43 -21.64
C ASP A 119 44.95 -25.63 -21.10
N PRO A 120 45.59 -26.81 -20.97
CA PRO A 120 44.91 -27.98 -20.44
C PRO A 120 44.54 -27.89 -18.94
N GLY A 121 44.99 -26.84 -18.25
CA GLY A 121 44.67 -26.59 -16.85
C GLY A 121 43.30 -25.90 -16.65
N THR A 122 42.73 -25.30 -17.70
CA THR A 122 41.45 -24.59 -17.69
C THR A 122 40.44 -25.34 -18.54
N ALA A 123 39.47 -26.04 -17.90
CA ALA A 123 38.52 -26.90 -18.59
C ALA A 123 37.09 -26.71 -18.01
N SER A 124 36.69 -25.47 -17.69
CA SER A 124 35.35 -25.18 -17.13
C SER A 124 34.18 -25.57 -18.05
N TYR A 125 34.47 -25.77 -19.34
CA TYR A 125 33.43 -26.26 -20.30
C TYR A 125 33.08 -27.74 -20.07
N GLU A 126 33.95 -28.55 -19.41
CA GLU A 126 33.69 -29.96 -19.12
C GLU A 126 32.46 -30.14 -18.21
N ASP A 127 32.19 -29.20 -17.30
CA ASP A 127 31.04 -29.24 -16.39
C ASP A 127 29.69 -29.21 -17.13
N PHE A 128 29.69 -28.72 -18.38
CA PHE A 128 28.50 -28.61 -19.22
C PHE A 128 28.35 -29.74 -20.24
N LEU A 129 29.34 -30.61 -20.32
CA LEU A 129 29.39 -31.70 -21.32
C LEU A 129 29.07 -33.04 -20.69
N PRO A 130 28.49 -33.97 -21.45
CA PRO A 130 28.31 -35.35 -21.01
C PRO A 130 29.68 -36.02 -20.80
N PRO A 131 29.79 -36.94 -19.82
CA PRO A 131 31.00 -37.69 -19.61
C PRO A 131 31.46 -38.40 -20.90
N ARG A 132 32.78 -38.29 -21.23
CA ARG A 132 33.40 -38.86 -22.45
C ARG A 132 33.03 -38.17 -23.77
N TYR A 133 32.59 -36.91 -23.74
CA TYR A 133 32.40 -36.16 -24.97
C TYR A 133 33.77 -35.81 -25.59
N ASN A 134 33.92 -36.09 -26.91
CA ASN A 134 35.16 -35.77 -27.62
C ASN A 134 35.19 -34.27 -27.99
N VAL A 135 35.87 -33.48 -27.20
CA VAL A 135 35.95 -32.04 -27.34
C VAL A 135 36.76 -31.63 -28.56
N GLU A 136 37.88 -32.31 -28.81
CA GLU A 136 38.78 -31.96 -29.91
C GLU A 136 38.11 -32.14 -31.28
N ALA A 137 37.35 -33.21 -31.46
CA ALA A 137 36.62 -33.48 -32.72
C ALA A 137 35.49 -32.48 -32.99
N ASN A 138 34.98 -31.82 -31.96
CA ASN A 138 33.78 -30.94 -32.04
C ASN A 138 34.09 -29.49 -31.56
N ARG A 139 35.35 -29.08 -31.51
CA ARG A 139 35.75 -27.78 -30.95
C ARG A 139 35.02 -26.61 -31.59
N ASP A 140 34.97 -26.54 -32.93
CA ASP A 140 34.27 -25.45 -33.65
C ASP A 140 32.77 -25.40 -33.38
N TYR A 141 32.14 -26.56 -33.12
CA TYR A 141 30.75 -26.64 -32.76
C TYR A 141 30.52 -26.14 -31.35
N LEU A 142 31.35 -26.58 -30.41
CA LEU A 142 31.26 -26.13 -28.99
C LEU A 142 31.52 -24.64 -28.87
N GLU A 143 32.52 -24.09 -29.55
CA GLU A 143 32.78 -22.64 -29.58
C GLU A 143 31.53 -21.88 -29.99
N ARG A 144 30.87 -22.26 -31.06
CA ARG A 144 29.62 -21.62 -31.51
C ARG A 144 28.47 -21.76 -30.51
N VAL A 145 28.33 -22.92 -29.89
CA VAL A 145 27.30 -23.14 -28.86
C VAL A 145 27.53 -22.29 -27.64
N PHE A 146 28.75 -22.29 -27.09
CA PHE A 146 29.09 -21.50 -25.90
C PHE A 146 28.97 -20.00 -26.19
N LYS A 147 29.45 -19.53 -27.34
CA LYS A 147 29.27 -18.14 -27.78
C LYS A 147 27.80 -17.74 -27.84
N ASN A 148 26.97 -18.54 -28.48
CA ASN A 148 25.54 -18.26 -28.61
C ASN A 148 24.85 -18.28 -27.24
N ARG A 149 25.19 -19.20 -26.35
CA ARG A 149 24.65 -19.28 -24.99
C ARG A 149 25.07 -18.07 -24.16
N LYS A 150 26.36 -17.72 -24.17
CA LYS A 150 26.89 -16.52 -23.52
C LYS A 150 26.15 -15.25 -23.98
N ASP A 151 25.99 -15.06 -25.29
CA ASP A 151 25.33 -13.89 -25.86
C ASP A 151 23.84 -13.84 -25.50
N ASN A 152 23.19 -15.02 -25.43
CA ASN A 152 21.79 -15.13 -25.03
C ASN A 152 21.60 -14.75 -23.53
N TYR A 153 22.42 -15.33 -22.63
CA TYR A 153 22.34 -14.99 -21.20
C TYR A 153 22.72 -13.53 -20.93
N ARG A 154 23.63 -12.95 -21.70
CA ARG A 154 23.93 -11.53 -21.64
C ARG A 154 22.67 -10.70 -21.94
N ARG A 155 21.95 -11.01 -23.02
CA ARG A 155 20.70 -10.30 -23.35
C ARG A 155 19.64 -10.48 -22.28
N GLN A 156 19.47 -11.70 -21.75
CA GLN A 156 18.50 -11.97 -20.68
C GLN A 156 18.85 -11.26 -19.38
N ARG A 157 20.15 -11.16 -19.04
CA ARG A 157 20.60 -10.36 -17.90
C ARG A 157 20.26 -8.88 -18.10
N ASP A 158 20.59 -8.32 -19.24
CA ASP A 158 20.31 -6.92 -19.55
C ASP A 158 18.80 -6.65 -19.55
N LEU A 159 17.98 -7.57 -20.10
CA LEU A 159 16.53 -7.49 -20.00
C LEU A 159 16.03 -7.53 -18.55
N SER A 160 16.61 -8.38 -17.71
CA SER A 160 16.26 -8.46 -16.29
C SER A 160 16.54 -7.14 -15.54
N ILE A 161 17.61 -6.41 -15.91
CA ILE A 161 17.89 -5.06 -15.39
C ILE A 161 16.78 -4.07 -15.78
N PHE A 162 16.37 -4.08 -17.06
CA PHE A 162 15.27 -3.22 -17.50
C PHE A 162 13.93 -3.57 -16.82
N CYS A 163 13.64 -4.86 -16.63
CA CYS A 163 12.45 -5.29 -15.88
C CYS A 163 12.50 -4.81 -14.43
N PHE A 164 13.64 -4.89 -13.78
CA PHE A 164 13.81 -4.41 -12.39
C PHE A 164 13.54 -2.91 -12.28
N ILE A 165 14.08 -2.10 -13.20
CA ILE A 165 13.81 -0.66 -13.28
C ILE A 165 12.32 -0.42 -13.56
N GLY A 166 11.72 -1.20 -14.47
CA GLY A 166 10.30 -1.10 -14.79
C GLY A 166 9.39 -1.34 -13.58
N VAL A 167 9.65 -2.39 -12.81
CA VAL A 167 8.91 -2.70 -11.57
C VAL A 167 9.05 -1.55 -10.56
N TYR A 168 10.25 -0.97 -10.46
CA TYR A 168 10.48 0.18 -9.58
C TYR A 168 9.64 1.40 -10.01
N LEU A 169 9.67 1.77 -11.29
CA LEU A 169 8.90 2.90 -11.81
C LEU A 169 7.39 2.70 -11.63
N ILE A 170 6.88 1.49 -11.91
CA ILE A 170 5.47 1.15 -11.70
C ILE A 170 5.10 1.30 -10.22
N SER A 171 5.96 0.86 -9.29
CA SER A 171 5.74 1.01 -7.86
C SER A 171 5.65 2.47 -7.41
N VAL A 172 6.46 3.36 -8.00
CA VAL A 172 6.43 4.81 -7.72
C VAL A 172 5.14 5.45 -8.26
N ILE A 173 4.77 5.10 -9.51
CA ILE A 173 3.53 5.61 -10.14
C ILE A 173 2.30 5.13 -9.36
N ASP A 174 2.25 3.85 -8.95
CA ASP A 174 1.16 3.31 -8.14
C ASP A 174 1.01 4.06 -6.80
N ALA A 175 2.12 4.38 -6.13
CA ALA A 175 2.09 5.14 -4.89
C ALA A 175 1.56 6.57 -5.07
N TYR A 176 1.92 7.23 -6.18
CA TYR A 176 1.42 8.55 -6.55
C TYR A 176 -0.09 8.52 -6.84
N VAL A 177 -0.51 7.59 -7.69
CA VAL A 177 -1.93 7.43 -8.07
C VAL A 177 -2.80 7.10 -6.86
N ASP A 178 -2.34 6.21 -5.97
CA ASP A 178 -3.07 5.89 -4.73
C ASP A 178 -3.25 7.12 -3.82
N ALA A 179 -2.26 7.98 -3.73
CA ALA A 179 -2.34 9.21 -2.95
C ALA A 179 -3.32 10.22 -3.58
N GLU A 180 -3.28 10.40 -4.89
CA GLU A 180 -4.21 11.28 -5.62
C GLU A 180 -5.66 10.76 -5.50
N LEU A 181 -5.87 9.46 -5.71
CA LEU A 181 -7.21 8.86 -5.62
C LEU A 181 -7.79 8.92 -4.21
N SER A 182 -6.95 8.91 -3.16
CA SER A 182 -7.44 9.04 -1.79
C SER A 182 -7.85 10.48 -1.44
N ASN A 183 -7.38 11.48 -2.19
CA ASN A 183 -7.80 12.87 -2.07
C ASN A 183 -9.07 13.17 -2.89
N PHE A 184 -9.48 12.26 -3.77
CA PHE A 184 -10.75 12.33 -4.46
C PHE A 184 -11.84 11.87 -3.48
N ASP A 185 -12.35 12.84 -2.72
CA ASP A 185 -13.58 12.65 -1.95
C ASP A 185 -14.72 12.59 -2.96
N ILE A 186 -15.22 11.39 -3.20
CA ILE A 186 -16.55 11.23 -3.82
C ILE A 186 -17.48 11.71 -2.73
N SER A 187 -17.91 12.98 -2.83
CA SER A 187 -18.80 13.63 -1.88
C SER A 187 -19.89 12.65 -1.46
N GLU A 188 -20.03 12.46 -0.15
CA GLU A 188 -21.04 11.59 0.48
C GLU A 188 -22.49 11.99 0.13
N ASP A 189 -22.65 13.01 -0.73
CA ASP A 189 -23.92 13.56 -1.17
C ASP A 189 -24.77 12.56 -1.98
N LEU A 190 -24.17 11.45 -2.45
CA LEU A 190 -24.90 10.39 -3.15
C LEU A 190 -24.87 9.09 -2.31
N SER A 191 -25.72 9.02 -1.32
CA SER A 191 -25.88 7.77 -0.55
C SER A 191 -27.13 7.02 -0.98
N VAL A 192 -26.93 5.78 -1.45
CA VAL A 192 -28.02 4.83 -1.72
C VAL A 192 -28.18 3.92 -0.50
N GLN A 193 -29.26 4.11 0.25
CA GLN A 193 -29.61 3.22 1.35
C GLN A 193 -30.71 2.27 0.92
N VAL A 194 -30.39 0.98 0.89
CA VAL A 194 -31.38 -0.09 0.68
C VAL A 194 -31.71 -0.70 2.03
N ARG A 195 -32.97 -0.56 2.47
CA ARG A 195 -33.48 -1.15 3.72
C ARG A 195 -34.65 -2.07 3.44
N PRO A 196 -34.73 -3.24 4.08
CA PRO A 196 -35.95 -4.02 4.07
C PRO A 196 -37.05 -3.23 4.81
N SER A 197 -38.21 -3.05 4.21
CA SER A 197 -39.34 -2.40 4.84
C SER A 197 -40.58 -3.27 4.75
N ILE A 198 -41.40 -3.21 5.80
CA ILE A 198 -42.69 -3.87 5.85
C ILE A 198 -43.72 -2.81 5.50
N ILE A 199 -44.42 -3.01 4.39
CA ILE A 199 -45.44 -2.09 3.92
C ILE A 199 -46.78 -2.58 4.49
N ASP A 200 -47.33 -1.84 5.44
CA ASP A 200 -48.64 -2.10 6.01
C ASP A 200 -49.70 -1.34 5.19
N HIS A 201 -50.53 -2.08 4.43
CA HIS A 201 -51.61 -1.51 3.66
C HIS A 201 -52.81 -1.33 4.56
N GLN A 202 -52.89 -0.24 5.30
CA GLN A 202 -54.14 0.20 5.93
C GLN A 202 -55.07 0.78 4.87
N ARG A 203 -55.76 -0.09 4.13
CA ARG A 203 -56.99 0.30 3.42
C ARG A 203 -58.18 -0.18 4.23
N HIS A 204 -59.07 0.76 4.55
CA HIS A 204 -60.32 0.54 5.24
C HIS A 204 -61.06 -0.69 4.72
N ALA A 205 -61.57 -1.49 5.68
CA ALA A 205 -62.57 -2.52 5.54
C ALA A 205 -62.20 -3.86 4.92
N THR A 206 -61.29 -4.61 5.58
CA THR A 206 -61.39 -6.07 5.82
C THR A 206 -60.27 -6.54 6.74
N PRO A 207 -60.50 -7.38 7.76
CA PRO A 207 -59.46 -7.82 8.69
C PRO A 207 -58.69 -8.99 8.08
N ARG A 208 -57.87 -8.74 7.09
CA ARG A 208 -56.79 -9.64 6.65
C ARG A 208 -55.51 -8.86 6.74
N ASN A 209 -54.71 -9.18 7.76
CA ASN A 209 -53.32 -8.73 7.88
C ASN A 209 -52.51 -9.26 6.69
N THR A 210 -52.46 -8.50 5.64
CA THR A 210 -51.58 -8.78 4.50
C THR A 210 -50.34 -7.88 4.67
N GLN A 211 -49.37 -8.38 5.39
CA GLN A 211 -48.02 -7.75 5.47
C GLN A 211 -47.31 -8.06 4.17
N SER A 212 -46.96 -7.04 3.43
CA SER A 212 -46.08 -7.19 2.26
C SER A 212 -44.68 -6.75 2.60
N TYR A 213 -43.71 -7.60 2.27
CA TYR A 213 -42.28 -7.31 2.43
C TYR A 213 -41.81 -6.60 1.16
N GLY A 214 -41.10 -5.49 1.32
CA GLY A 214 -40.56 -4.70 0.23
C GLY A 214 -39.15 -4.22 0.53
N LEU A 215 -38.45 -3.74 -0.48
CA LEU A 215 -37.20 -3.05 -0.37
C LEU A 215 -37.43 -1.55 -0.55
N GLN A 216 -37.06 -0.75 0.43
CA GLN A 216 -37.05 0.69 0.33
C GLN A 216 -35.68 1.16 -0.10
N CYS A 217 -35.60 1.83 -1.27
CA CYS A 217 -34.40 2.51 -1.72
C CYS A 217 -34.54 4.00 -1.44
N SER A 218 -33.67 4.57 -0.65
CA SER A 218 -33.57 6.01 -0.40
C SER A 218 -32.31 6.54 -1.08
N LEU A 219 -32.49 7.47 -1.99
CA LEU A 219 -31.44 8.25 -2.63
C LEU A 219 -31.42 9.62 -1.96
N SER A 220 -30.33 9.99 -1.28
CA SER A 220 -30.07 11.36 -0.84
C SER A 220 -28.97 11.94 -1.74
N PHE A 221 -29.24 13.16 -2.27
CA PHE A 221 -28.33 13.96 -3.09
C PHE A 221 -28.35 15.41 -2.59
#